data_b9d9d0d7e75e81e611a39b964c39ff81
#
_entry.id   b9d9d0d7e75e81e611a39b964c39ff81
#
_cell.length_a   1.000
_cell.length_b   1.000
_cell.length_c   1.000
_cell.angle_alpha   90.00
_cell.angle_beta   90.00
_cell.angle_gamma   90.00
#
_symmetry.space_group_name_H-M   'P 1'
#
loop_
_entity.id
_entity.type
_entity.pdbx_description
1 polymer ?
#
loop_
_entity_poly.entity_id
_entity_poly.type
_entity_poly.pdbx_seq_one_letter_code
_entity_poly.pdbx_strand_id
1 'polypeptide(L)'
;MGEFDIPSLLTQNEEHKSRLFAPYNPLTGEGSPIERVRLYFSSESYVLIPTYMAQTPTVAAIIDAGGVEQYAAREGIAAEVMCGVVHRLRAVYDFEFWCISCVKIFDKTTGRLVPFKLRRAQLKLAHILLTDLFAGKPVRVVLVKARQWGGSTVTQMLMAWVQIFHRSGWNSVIVSDVEEQSRTIRSMYSRMALRHPVEICPVRFCNFEGSSKNKMLVDRDCVVSIGSM
;
A
#
# COMPACT_ATOMS: atom_id res chain seq x y z
N MET A 1 -6.79 31.30 -31.58
CA MET A 1 -7.42 30.01 -31.23
C MET A 1 -6.51 28.96 -31.85
N GLY A 2 -5.74 28.23 -31.02
CA GLY A 2 -4.85 27.18 -31.53
C GLY A 2 -5.66 26.04 -32.13
N GLU A 3 -5.21 25.56 -33.29
CA GLU A 3 -5.78 24.43 -33.99
C GLU A 3 -5.71 23.20 -33.08
N PHE A 4 -6.85 22.56 -32.77
CA PHE A 4 -6.90 21.33 -32.00
C PHE A 4 -6.34 20.21 -32.87
N ASP A 5 -5.19 19.66 -32.48
CA ASP A 5 -4.60 18.47 -33.09
C ASP A 5 -5.38 17.22 -32.68
N ILE A 6 -6.47 16.93 -33.37
CA ILE A 6 -7.36 15.79 -33.16
C ILE A 6 -6.62 14.44 -33.24
N PRO A 7 -5.72 14.19 -34.23
CA PRO A 7 -4.95 12.96 -34.28
C PRO A 7 -4.10 12.70 -33.04
N SER A 8 -3.41 13.71 -32.52
CA SER A 8 -2.64 13.61 -31.28
C SER A 8 -3.52 13.29 -30.06
N LEU A 9 -4.69 13.94 -29.96
CA LEU A 9 -5.66 13.67 -28.89
C LEU A 9 -6.21 12.23 -28.95
N LEU A 10 -6.49 11.72 -30.14
CA LEU A 10 -6.94 10.33 -30.31
C LEU A 10 -5.86 9.33 -29.92
N THR A 11 -4.61 9.56 -30.31
CA THR A 11 -3.48 8.72 -29.92
C THR A 11 -3.28 8.73 -28.41
N GLN A 12 -3.33 9.88 -27.75
CA GLN A 12 -3.25 10.00 -26.30
C GLN A 12 -4.42 9.27 -25.59
N ASN A 13 -5.62 9.32 -26.15
CA ASN A 13 -6.77 8.62 -25.62
C ASN A 13 -6.63 7.10 -25.71
N GLU A 14 -6.11 6.55 -26.81
CA GLU A 14 -5.85 5.11 -26.95
C GLU A 14 -4.73 4.63 -26.03
N GLU A 15 -3.67 5.40 -25.85
CA GLU A 15 -2.63 5.12 -24.86
C GLU A 15 -3.20 5.14 -23.42
N HIS A 16 -4.03 6.13 -23.09
CA HIS A 16 -4.71 6.21 -21.79
C HIS A 16 -5.60 4.99 -21.56
N LYS A 17 -6.37 4.61 -22.56
CA LYS A 17 -7.26 3.44 -22.53
C LYS A 17 -6.47 2.15 -22.33
N SER A 18 -5.39 1.95 -23.08
CA SER A 18 -4.52 0.78 -22.93
C SER A 18 -3.94 0.66 -21.51
N ARG A 19 -3.49 1.77 -20.92
CA ARG A 19 -3.01 1.83 -19.53
C ARG A 19 -4.11 1.54 -18.51
N LEU A 20 -5.34 2.01 -18.76
CA LEU A 20 -6.49 1.75 -17.87
C LEU A 20 -6.87 0.26 -17.81
N PHE A 21 -6.72 -0.44 -18.94
CA PHE A 21 -7.09 -1.86 -19.06
C PHE A 21 -5.88 -2.82 -19.01
N ALA A 22 -4.66 -2.32 -18.85
CA ALA A 22 -3.50 -3.18 -18.68
C ALA A 22 -3.66 -4.12 -17.49
N PRO A 23 -3.23 -5.37 -17.59
CA PRO A 23 -3.27 -6.31 -16.47
C PRO A 23 -2.57 -5.72 -15.23
N TYR A 24 -3.17 -5.92 -14.06
CA TYR A 24 -2.59 -5.52 -12.79
C TYR A 24 -2.66 -6.66 -11.78
N ASN A 25 -1.51 -7.08 -11.31
CA ASN A 25 -1.38 -8.11 -10.29
C ASN A 25 -0.47 -7.63 -9.14
N PRO A 26 -1.02 -7.26 -7.97
CA PRO A 26 -0.22 -6.80 -6.85
C PRO A 26 0.66 -7.89 -6.21
N LEU A 27 0.37 -9.17 -6.45
CA LEU A 27 1.21 -10.26 -5.95
C LEU A 27 2.51 -10.41 -6.75
N THR A 28 2.44 -10.21 -8.07
CA THR A 28 3.63 -10.24 -8.94
C THR A 28 4.24 -8.86 -9.16
N GLY A 29 3.49 -7.78 -8.89
CA GLY A 29 3.87 -6.39 -9.13
C GLY A 29 3.65 -5.91 -10.57
N GLU A 30 3.08 -6.77 -11.45
CA GLU A 30 2.78 -6.41 -12.84
C GLU A 30 1.71 -5.32 -12.96
N GLY A 31 1.89 -4.43 -13.91
CA GLY A 31 0.95 -3.36 -14.23
C GLY A 31 0.81 -2.28 -13.14
N SER A 32 1.71 -2.24 -12.16
CA SER A 32 1.83 -1.15 -11.19
C SER A 32 2.32 0.14 -11.87
N PRO A 33 1.83 1.31 -11.46
CA PRO A 33 2.37 2.60 -11.92
C PRO A 33 3.70 2.97 -11.24
N ILE A 34 4.07 2.29 -10.15
CA ILE A 34 5.32 2.51 -9.44
C ILE A 34 6.44 1.82 -10.21
N GLU A 35 7.58 2.48 -10.34
CA GLU A 35 8.77 1.89 -10.96
C GLU A 35 9.24 0.67 -10.18
N ARG A 36 9.46 -0.44 -10.90
CA ARG A 36 9.77 -1.74 -10.32
C ARG A 36 10.94 -2.42 -11.01
N VAL A 37 11.65 -3.24 -10.25
CA VAL A 37 12.73 -4.10 -10.72
C VAL A 37 12.42 -5.55 -10.42
N ARG A 38 13.08 -6.48 -11.12
CA ARG A 38 12.92 -7.92 -10.88
C ARG A 38 13.69 -8.35 -9.64
N LEU A 39 13.01 -9.12 -8.78
CA LEU A 39 13.63 -9.89 -7.71
C LEU A 39 13.40 -11.37 -8.00
N TYR A 40 14.44 -12.10 -8.29
CA TYR A 40 14.38 -13.52 -8.59
C TYR A 40 14.29 -14.34 -7.32
N PHE A 41 13.38 -15.32 -7.28
CA PHE A 41 13.34 -16.36 -6.25
C PHE A 41 14.21 -17.54 -6.68
N SER A 42 14.10 -17.94 -7.95
CA SER A 42 14.93 -18.94 -8.65
C SER A 42 15.26 -18.42 -10.06
N SER A 43 15.94 -19.23 -10.86
CA SER A 43 16.26 -18.90 -12.27
C SER A 43 15.00 -18.65 -13.13
N GLU A 44 13.87 -19.25 -12.78
CA GLU A 44 12.62 -19.19 -13.57
C GLU A 44 11.51 -18.37 -12.90
N SER A 45 11.67 -18.03 -11.63
CA SER A 45 10.61 -17.38 -10.83
C SER A 45 11.06 -16.02 -10.31
N TYR A 46 10.31 -14.98 -10.61
CA TYR A 46 10.58 -13.62 -10.10
C TYR A 46 9.28 -12.87 -9.76
N VAL A 47 9.44 -11.81 -9.01
CA VAL A 47 8.43 -10.78 -8.78
C VAL A 47 8.99 -9.41 -9.12
N LEU A 48 8.12 -8.46 -9.39
CA LEU A 48 8.47 -7.06 -9.57
C LEU A 48 8.28 -6.32 -8.24
N ILE A 49 9.36 -5.77 -7.70
CA ILE A 49 9.38 -5.01 -6.44
C ILE A 49 9.65 -3.53 -6.71
N PRO A 50 9.15 -2.60 -5.87
CA PRO A 50 9.46 -1.18 -6.00
C PRO A 50 10.98 -0.91 -5.99
N THR A 51 11.44 0.03 -6.81
CA THR A 51 12.86 0.39 -6.93
C THR A 51 13.46 0.80 -5.58
N TYR A 52 12.71 1.57 -4.76
CA TYR A 52 13.18 1.96 -3.43
C TYR A 52 13.31 0.79 -2.44
N MET A 53 12.55 -0.30 -2.62
CA MET A 53 12.73 -1.54 -1.86
C MET A 53 14.04 -2.24 -2.26
N ALA A 54 14.35 -2.27 -3.56
CA ALA A 54 15.60 -2.87 -4.07
C ALA A 54 16.86 -2.18 -3.53
N GLN A 55 16.76 -0.91 -3.15
CA GLN A 55 17.85 -0.13 -2.56
C GLN A 55 18.10 -0.43 -1.06
N THR A 56 17.23 -1.19 -0.41
CA THR A 56 17.46 -1.59 0.98
C THR A 56 18.62 -2.59 1.07
N PRO A 57 19.47 -2.53 2.11
CA PRO A 57 20.70 -3.34 2.18
C PRO A 57 20.46 -4.85 1.96
N THR A 58 19.44 -5.40 2.62
CA THR A 58 19.12 -6.83 2.51
C THR A 58 18.66 -7.20 1.09
N VAL A 59 17.79 -6.40 0.47
CA VAL A 59 17.27 -6.71 -0.87
C VAL A 59 18.35 -6.50 -1.93
N ALA A 60 19.16 -5.48 -1.79
CA ALA A 60 20.33 -5.26 -2.67
C ALA A 60 21.28 -6.47 -2.63
N ALA A 61 21.62 -6.97 -1.44
CA ALA A 61 22.45 -8.15 -1.28
C ALA A 61 21.85 -9.42 -1.90
N ILE A 62 20.52 -9.58 -1.86
CA ILE A 62 19.82 -10.68 -2.53
C ILE A 62 19.91 -10.53 -4.05
N ILE A 63 19.72 -9.32 -4.59
CA ILE A 63 19.82 -9.04 -6.03
C ILE A 63 21.25 -9.29 -6.52
N ASP A 64 22.25 -8.80 -5.80
CA ASP A 64 23.68 -8.99 -6.12
C ASP A 64 24.08 -10.47 -6.08
N ALA A 65 23.45 -11.28 -5.24
CA ALA A 65 23.69 -12.72 -5.20
C ALA A 65 23.01 -13.48 -6.38
N GLY A 66 22.21 -12.82 -7.20
CA GLY A 66 21.46 -13.43 -8.29
C GLY A 66 20.04 -13.89 -7.92
N GLY A 67 19.60 -13.70 -6.68
CA GLY A 67 18.26 -14.02 -6.22
C GLY A 67 18.20 -14.67 -4.84
N VAL A 68 17.00 -15.01 -4.43
CA VAL A 68 16.69 -15.50 -3.06
C VAL A 68 17.37 -16.85 -2.77
N GLU A 69 17.28 -17.81 -3.69
CA GLU A 69 17.90 -19.14 -3.51
C GLU A 69 19.44 -19.04 -3.42
N GLN A 70 20.07 -18.26 -4.29
CA GLN A 70 21.53 -18.07 -4.32
C GLN A 70 22.00 -17.36 -3.06
N TYR A 71 21.27 -16.33 -2.62
CA TYR A 71 21.56 -15.63 -1.38
C TYR A 71 21.42 -16.57 -0.18
N ALA A 72 20.32 -17.32 -0.10
CA ALA A 72 20.07 -18.28 0.97
C ALA A 72 21.17 -19.33 1.07
N ALA A 73 21.59 -19.90 -0.05
CA ALA A 73 22.69 -20.87 -0.13
C ALA A 73 24.02 -20.27 0.34
N ARG A 74 24.31 -19.03 -0.05
CA ARG A 74 25.54 -18.31 0.37
C ARG A 74 25.59 -18.07 1.88
N GLU A 75 24.45 -17.72 2.47
CA GLU A 75 24.35 -17.42 3.91
C GLU A 75 24.05 -18.67 4.78
N GLY A 76 23.93 -19.86 4.17
CA GLY A 76 23.59 -21.08 4.90
C GLY A 76 22.17 -21.09 5.50
N ILE A 77 21.24 -20.39 4.89
CA ILE A 77 19.85 -20.25 5.33
C ILE A 77 18.95 -21.11 4.42
N ALA A 78 17.91 -21.75 4.98
CA ALA A 78 16.95 -22.47 4.17
C ALA A 78 16.18 -21.49 3.24
N ALA A 79 15.98 -21.88 1.99
CA ALA A 79 15.36 -21.03 0.97
C ALA A 79 13.93 -20.60 1.39
N GLU A 80 13.15 -21.47 2.02
CA GLU A 80 11.81 -21.21 2.53
C GLU A 80 11.81 -20.10 3.59
N VAL A 81 12.81 -20.12 4.48
CA VAL A 81 12.98 -19.08 5.52
C VAL A 81 13.26 -17.74 4.85
N MET A 82 14.16 -17.74 3.84
CA MET A 82 14.51 -16.53 3.10
C MET A 82 13.33 -16.00 2.29
N CYS A 83 12.53 -16.86 1.68
CA CYS A 83 11.26 -16.47 1.04
C CYS A 83 10.31 -15.78 2.05
N GLY A 84 10.21 -16.30 3.26
CA GLY A 84 9.43 -15.67 4.34
C GLY A 84 9.96 -14.29 4.73
N VAL A 85 11.28 -14.09 4.75
CA VAL A 85 11.92 -12.78 4.96
C VAL A 85 11.56 -11.82 3.84
N VAL A 86 11.67 -12.24 2.56
CA VAL A 86 11.32 -11.41 1.40
C VAL A 86 9.83 -11.03 1.43
N HIS A 87 8.92 -11.92 1.79
CA HIS A 87 7.50 -11.59 1.92
C HIS A 87 7.25 -10.53 3.00
N ARG A 88 7.94 -10.61 4.14
CA ARG A 88 7.87 -9.57 5.18
C ARG A 88 8.42 -8.24 4.69
N LEU A 89 9.57 -8.24 4.02
CA LEU A 89 10.14 -7.03 3.43
C LEU A 89 9.21 -6.42 2.38
N ARG A 90 8.54 -7.23 1.57
CA ARG A 90 7.51 -6.73 0.65
C ARG A 90 6.35 -6.08 1.38
N ALA A 91 5.86 -6.65 2.46
CA ALA A 91 4.80 -6.00 3.25
C ALA A 91 5.25 -4.64 3.83
N VAL A 92 6.54 -4.51 4.20
CA VAL A 92 7.13 -3.26 4.70
C VAL A 92 7.30 -2.21 3.61
N TYR A 93 7.78 -2.59 2.43
CA TYR A 93 8.22 -1.65 1.39
C TYR A 93 7.33 -1.61 0.16
N ASP A 94 6.37 -2.53 -0.02
CA ASP A 94 5.45 -2.57 -1.16
C ASP A 94 4.00 -2.40 -0.67
N PHE A 95 3.53 -1.17 -0.68
CA PHE A 95 2.17 -0.84 -0.22
C PHE A 95 1.09 -1.62 -0.97
N GLU A 96 1.25 -1.85 -2.28
CA GLU A 96 0.29 -2.59 -3.09
C GLU A 96 0.23 -4.06 -2.66
N PHE A 97 1.39 -4.66 -2.40
CA PHE A 97 1.50 -6.01 -1.87
C PHE A 97 0.92 -6.12 -0.45
N TRP A 98 1.22 -5.15 0.42
CA TRP A 98 0.64 -5.11 1.77
C TRP A 98 -0.88 -5.01 1.72
N CYS A 99 -1.44 -4.18 0.84
CA CYS A 99 -2.89 -4.05 0.69
C CYS A 99 -3.57 -5.38 0.35
N ILE A 100 -3.03 -6.15 -0.61
CA ILE A 100 -3.64 -7.41 -1.04
C ILE A 100 -3.42 -8.55 -0.03
N SER A 101 -2.25 -8.55 0.64
CA SER A 101 -1.85 -9.65 1.51
C SER A 101 -2.30 -9.47 2.96
N CYS A 102 -2.32 -8.23 3.46
CA CYS A 102 -2.54 -7.93 4.88
C CYS A 102 -3.85 -7.21 5.17
N VAL A 103 -4.47 -6.56 4.19
CA VAL A 103 -5.67 -5.76 4.41
C VAL A 103 -6.91 -6.46 3.86
N LYS A 104 -7.94 -6.60 4.69
CA LYS A 104 -9.26 -7.08 4.27
C LYS A 104 -10.28 -5.95 4.40
N ILE A 105 -11.04 -5.73 3.35
CA ILE A 105 -12.13 -4.77 3.30
C ILE A 105 -13.47 -5.47 3.13
N PHE A 106 -14.54 -4.81 3.55
CA PHE A 106 -15.90 -5.29 3.33
C PHE A 106 -16.35 -4.87 1.93
N ASP A 107 -16.61 -5.85 1.09
CA ASP A 107 -17.21 -5.61 -0.23
C ASP A 107 -18.72 -5.42 -0.07
N LYS A 108 -19.20 -4.24 -0.44
CA LYS A 108 -20.62 -3.88 -0.32
C LYS A 108 -21.51 -4.69 -1.25
N THR A 109 -20.99 -5.18 -2.37
CA THR A 109 -21.76 -5.93 -3.37
C THR A 109 -22.01 -7.37 -2.91
N THR A 110 -20.96 -8.02 -2.37
CA THR A 110 -21.04 -9.42 -1.97
C THR A 110 -21.34 -9.61 -0.48
N GLY A 111 -21.26 -8.56 0.33
CA GLY A 111 -21.41 -8.65 1.78
C GLY A 111 -20.28 -9.41 2.47
N ARG A 112 -19.14 -9.62 1.81
CA ARG A 112 -18.03 -10.44 2.33
C ARG A 112 -16.77 -9.61 2.58
N LEU A 113 -15.92 -10.12 3.43
CA LEU A 113 -14.56 -9.61 3.58
C LEU A 113 -13.70 -10.17 2.46
N VAL A 114 -13.07 -9.26 1.70
CA VAL A 114 -12.19 -9.59 0.58
C VAL A 114 -10.83 -8.90 0.76
N PRO A 115 -9.74 -9.47 0.22
CA PRO A 115 -8.45 -8.80 0.17
C PRO A 115 -8.55 -7.44 -0.52
N PHE A 116 -7.80 -6.45 -0.04
CA PHE A 116 -7.87 -5.09 -0.59
C PHE A 116 -7.00 -4.97 -1.85
N LYS A 117 -7.56 -5.33 -2.99
CA LYS A 117 -6.95 -5.06 -4.30
C LYS A 117 -7.23 -3.61 -4.71
N LEU A 118 -6.20 -2.81 -4.87
CA LEU A 118 -6.32 -1.42 -5.33
C LEU A 118 -6.88 -1.34 -6.75
N ARG A 119 -7.83 -0.43 -6.96
CA ARG A 119 -8.33 -0.09 -8.29
C ARG A 119 -7.38 0.88 -8.97
N ARG A 120 -7.42 1.01 -10.30
CA ARG A 120 -6.53 1.87 -11.09
C ARG A 120 -6.44 3.31 -10.56
N ALA A 121 -7.58 3.91 -10.27
CA ALA A 121 -7.60 5.26 -9.71
C ALA A 121 -6.96 5.34 -8.31
N GLN A 122 -7.12 4.31 -7.48
CA GLN A 122 -6.47 4.21 -6.17
C GLN A 122 -4.96 3.99 -6.31
N LEU A 123 -4.51 3.20 -7.29
CA LEU A 123 -3.09 3.04 -7.63
C LEU A 123 -2.45 4.37 -8.01
N LYS A 124 -3.13 5.18 -8.85
CA LYS A 124 -2.64 6.51 -9.24
C LYS A 124 -2.49 7.43 -8.02
N LEU A 125 -3.45 7.44 -7.11
CA LEU A 125 -3.35 8.21 -5.87
C LEU A 125 -2.21 7.69 -5.00
N ALA A 126 -2.15 6.38 -4.76
CA ALA A 126 -1.10 5.77 -3.95
C ALA A 126 0.29 6.09 -4.52
N HIS A 127 0.47 6.01 -5.84
CA HIS A 127 1.72 6.36 -6.49
C HIS A 127 2.15 7.81 -6.20
N ILE A 128 1.25 8.78 -6.34
CA ILE A 128 1.54 10.19 -6.03
C ILE A 128 1.96 10.35 -4.58
N LEU A 129 1.19 9.77 -3.64
CA LEU A 129 1.45 9.90 -2.21
C LEU A 129 2.78 9.24 -1.80
N LEU A 130 3.08 8.06 -2.36
CA LEU A 130 4.31 7.32 -2.07
C LEU A 130 5.55 7.98 -2.68
N THR A 131 5.44 8.54 -3.87
CA THR A 131 6.54 9.27 -4.51
C THR A 131 7.01 10.43 -3.65
N ASP A 132 6.10 11.26 -3.15
CA ASP A 132 6.44 12.37 -2.27
C ASP A 132 6.95 11.88 -0.90
N LEU A 133 6.32 10.85 -0.33
CA LEU A 133 6.70 10.28 0.97
C LEU A 133 8.14 9.76 0.95
N PHE A 134 8.50 8.95 -0.04
CA PHE A 134 9.85 8.36 -0.14
C PHE A 134 10.91 9.35 -0.62
N ALA A 135 10.50 10.42 -1.32
CA ALA A 135 11.38 11.55 -1.62
C ALA A 135 11.61 12.48 -0.41
N GLY A 136 11.02 12.20 0.75
CA GLY A 136 11.09 13.05 1.94
C GLY A 136 10.38 14.40 1.78
N LYS A 137 9.51 14.53 0.78
CA LYS A 137 8.76 15.77 0.53
C LYS A 137 7.46 15.80 1.35
N PRO A 138 6.97 16.99 1.71
CA PRO A 138 5.65 17.14 2.30
C PRO A 138 4.56 16.66 1.33
N VAL A 139 3.78 15.67 1.74
CA VAL A 139 2.67 15.15 0.93
C VAL A 139 1.47 16.10 1.08
N ARG A 140 1.16 16.88 0.04
CA ARG A 140 0.04 17.82 0.00
C ARG A 140 -0.77 17.59 -1.28
N VAL A 141 -1.96 16.99 -1.14
CA VAL A 141 -2.79 16.62 -2.28
C VAL A 141 -4.21 17.14 -2.10
N VAL A 142 -4.71 17.82 -3.11
CA VAL A 142 -6.13 18.15 -3.27
C VAL A 142 -6.71 17.17 -4.27
N LEU A 143 -7.68 16.37 -3.83
CA LEU A 143 -8.28 15.32 -4.64
C LEU A 143 -9.73 15.66 -5.01
N VAL A 144 -9.95 16.03 -6.26
CA VAL A 144 -11.29 16.15 -6.84
C VAL A 144 -11.69 14.80 -7.41
N LYS A 145 -12.78 14.23 -6.90
CA LYS A 145 -13.18 12.86 -7.25
C LYS A 145 -14.69 12.66 -7.23
N ALA A 146 -15.16 11.66 -7.97
CA ALA A 146 -16.53 11.18 -7.86
C ALA A 146 -16.81 10.53 -6.49
N ARG A 147 -18.06 10.44 -6.11
CA ARG A 147 -18.48 9.70 -4.90
C ARG A 147 -18.15 8.20 -5.01
N GLN A 148 -17.97 7.54 -3.86
CA GLN A 148 -17.79 6.08 -3.73
C GLN A 148 -16.59 5.48 -4.48
N TRP A 149 -15.63 6.30 -4.86
CA TRP A 149 -14.42 5.89 -5.55
C TRP A 149 -13.42 5.13 -4.65
N GLY A 150 -13.59 5.22 -3.32
CA GLY A 150 -12.73 4.55 -2.35
C GLY A 150 -11.44 5.32 -2.03
N GLY A 151 -11.35 6.60 -2.33
CA GLY A 151 -10.20 7.45 -1.99
C GLY A 151 -9.93 7.49 -0.49
N SER A 152 -10.95 7.69 0.34
CA SER A 152 -10.81 7.66 1.80
C SER A 152 -10.28 6.31 2.31
N THR A 153 -10.64 5.19 1.67
CA THR A 153 -10.13 3.87 2.04
C THR A 153 -8.64 3.75 1.77
N VAL A 154 -8.17 4.11 0.57
CA VAL A 154 -6.74 4.01 0.24
C VAL A 154 -5.91 4.98 1.08
N THR A 155 -6.40 6.20 1.33
CA THR A 155 -5.68 7.19 2.15
C THR A 155 -5.52 6.71 3.60
N GLN A 156 -6.59 6.22 4.24
CA GLN A 156 -6.47 5.71 5.61
C GLN A 156 -5.60 4.44 5.71
N MET A 157 -5.61 3.58 4.70
CA MET A 157 -4.72 2.41 4.66
C MET A 157 -3.27 2.84 4.48
N LEU A 158 -2.99 3.84 3.65
CA LEU A 158 -1.64 4.38 3.52
C LEU A 158 -1.15 5.01 4.84
N MET A 159 -1.99 5.78 5.53
CA MET A 159 -1.65 6.32 6.85
C MET A 159 -1.34 5.20 7.84
N ALA A 160 -2.16 4.15 7.88
CA ALA A 160 -1.92 2.99 8.73
C ALA A 160 -0.60 2.29 8.39
N TRP A 161 -0.31 2.06 7.12
CA TRP A 161 0.91 1.43 6.64
C TRP A 161 2.16 2.23 7.04
N VAL A 162 2.12 3.56 6.88
CA VAL A 162 3.20 4.46 7.30
C VAL A 162 3.43 4.38 8.81
N GLN A 163 2.37 4.36 9.60
CA GLN A 163 2.46 4.24 11.07
C GLN A 163 2.96 2.86 11.51
N ILE A 164 2.51 1.80 10.85
CA ILE A 164 2.92 0.43 11.17
C ILE A 164 4.41 0.22 10.90
N PHE A 165 4.92 0.69 9.76
CA PHE A 165 6.25 0.30 9.28
C PHE A 165 7.27 1.44 9.27
N HIS A 166 6.88 2.68 8.95
CA HIS A 166 7.84 3.72 8.57
C HIS A 166 8.01 4.84 9.60
N ARG A 167 6.99 5.13 10.40
CA ARG A 167 7.02 6.26 11.35
C ARG A 167 6.54 5.83 12.73
N SER A 168 7.28 6.23 13.76
CA SER A 168 6.87 6.14 15.17
C SER A 168 6.58 7.55 15.69
N GLY A 169 5.72 7.68 16.70
CA GLY A 169 5.33 8.97 17.25
C GLY A 169 4.55 9.85 16.26
N TRP A 170 4.00 9.28 15.21
CA TRP A 170 3.33 10.01 14.12
C TRP A 170 1.81 9.91 14.24
N ASN A 171 1.19 10.99 14.68
CA ASN A 171 -0.26 11.03 14.86
C ASN A 171 -0.98 11.41 13.57
N SER A 172 -2.15 10.81 13.35
CA SER A 172 -2.99 11.03 12.18
C SER A 172 -4.38 11.48 12.58
N VAL A 173 -4.95 12.40 11.83
CA VAL A 173 -6.33 12.86 12.01
C VAL A 173 -7.09 12.69 10.69
N ILE A 174 -8.28 12.11 10.77
CA ILE A 174 -9.23 12.02 9.66
C ILE A 174 -10.49 12.74 10.08
N VAL A 175 -10.85 13.78 9.34
CA VAL A 175 -12.05 14.58 9.60
C VAL A 175 -13.02 14.42 8.43
N SER A 176 -14.28 14.19 8.73
CA SER A 176 -15.38 14.21 7.76
C SER A 176 -16.37 15.33 8.10
N ASP A 177 -17.21 15.66 7.15
CA ASP A 177 -18.27 16.68 7.28
C ASP A 177 -19.41 16.20 8.19
N VAL A 178 -19.67 14.90 8.26
CA VAL A 178 -20.75 14.32 9.06
C VAL A 178 -20.31 13.12 9.87
N GLU A 179 -20.89 12.96 11.06
CA GLU A 179 -20.57 11.88 12.02
C GLU A 179 -20.79 10.48 11.44
N GLU A 180 -21.80 10.28 10.61
CA GLU A 180 -22.06 8.98 9.97
C GLU A 180 -20.89 8.51 9.10
N GLN A 181 -20.29 9.42 8.35
CA GLN A 181 -19.09 9.11 7.55
C GLN A 181 -17.89 8.80 8.44
N SER A 182 -17.69 9.54 9.53
CA SER A 182 -16.66 9.26 10.53
C SER A 182 -16.83 7.87 11.13
N ARG A 183 -18.04 7.46 11.49
CA ARG A 183 -18.34 6.10 12.00
C ARG A 183 -17.94 5.03 10.96
N THR A 184 -18.29 5.26 9.70
CA THR A 184 -17.93 4.35 8.60
C THR A 184 -16.41 4.21 8.46
N ILE A 185 -15.68 5.31 8.50
CA ILE A 185 -14.21 5.33 8.41
C ILE A 185 -13.60 4.63 9.63
N ARG A 186 -14.07 4.93 10.86
CA ARG A 186 -13.63 4.24 12.08
C ARG A 186 -13.85 2.73 12.02
N SER A 187 -15.01 2.31 11.52
CA SER A 187 -15.32 0.89 11.34
C SER A 187 -14.36 0.18 10.38
N MET A 188 -14.02 0.82 9.26
CA MET A 188 -13.04 0.28 8.31
C MET A 188 -11.64 0.15 8.94
N TYR A 189 -11.17 1.21 9.59
CA TYR A 189 -9.87 1.21 10.28
C TYR A 189 -9.80 0.13 11.37
N SER A 190 -10.83 0.04 12.22
CA SER A 190 -10.89 -0.95 13.30
C SER A 190 -10.89 -2.40 12.77
N ARG A 191 -11.58 -2.66 11.66
CA ARG A 191 -11.57 -3.99 11.03
C ARG A 191 -10.22 -4.35 10.45
N MET A 192 -9.51 -3.39 9.86
CA MET A 192 -8.13 -3.58 9.40
C MET A 192 -7.21 -3.89 10.58
N ALA A 193 -7.25 -3.06 11.62
CA ALA A 193 -6.42 -3.22 12.81
C ALA A 193 -6.62 -4.58 13.50
N LEU A 194 -7.88 -5.02 13.66
CA LEU A 194 -8.21 -6.33 14.26
C LEU A 194 -7.76 -7.54 13.43
N ARG A 195 -7.48 -7.37 12.16
CA ARG A 195 -7.15 -8.46 11.22
C ARG A 195 -5.77 -8.33 10.60
N HIS A 196 -5.02 -7.35 11.06
CA HIS A 196 -3.63 -7.21 10.61
C HIS A 196 -2.83 -8.44 11.06
N PRO A 197 -2.12 -9.13 10.15
CA PRO A 197 -1.38 -10.35 10.48
C PRO A 197 -0.17 -10.02 11.36
N VAL A 198 -0.21 -10.47 12.61
CA VAL A 198 0.84 -10.25 13.61
C VAL A 198 2.17 -10.93 13.21
N GLU A 199 2.11 -11.96 12.40
CA GLU A 199 3.27 -12.68 11.87
C GLU A 199 4.14 -11.82 10.94
N ILE A 200 3.50 -10.84 10.26
CA ILE A 200 4.19 -9.91 9.37
C ILE A 200 4.75 -8.73 10.15
N CYS A 201 3.94 -8.17 11.05
CA CYS A 201 4.37 -7.09 11.93
C CYS A 201 3.57 -7.16 13.25
N PRO A 202 4.22 -7.43 14.38
CA PRO A 202 3.58 -7.60 15.68
C PRO A 202 3.22 -6.25 16.32
N VAL A 203 2.34 -5.49 15.68
CA VAL A 203 1.85 -4.22 16.19
C VAL A 203 0.54 -4.43 16.94
N ARG A 204 0.46 -3.92 18.16
CA ARG A 204 -0.74 -3.94 18.98
C ARG A 204 -1.58 -2.69 18.77
N PHE A 205 -2.85 -2.90 18.50
CA PHE A 205 -3.84 -1.84 18.37
C PHE A 205 -4.76 -1.81 19.60
N CYS A 206 -4.98 -0.65 20.17
CA CYS A 206 -5.93 -0.45 21.27
C CYS A 206 -6.77 0.83 21.07
N ASN A 207 -7.76 1.03 21.94
CA ASN A 207 -8.43 2.32 22.04
C ASN A 207 -7.56 3.26 22.87
N PHE A 208 -7.29 4.45 22.36
CA PHE A 208 -6.53 5.46 23.08
C PHE A 208 -7.43 6.10 24.14
N GLU A 209 -6.98 6.11 25.38
CA GLU A 209 -7.73 6.66 26.55
C GLU A 209 -9.18 6.15 26.66
N GLY A 210 -9.42 4.88 26.29
CA GLY A 210 -10.75 4.29 26.31
C GLY A 210 -11.72 4.80 25.24
N SER A 211 -11.31 5.77 24.42
CA SER A 211 -12.15 6.36 23.36
C SER A 211 -12.25 5.46 22.14
N SER A 212 -13.46 5.17 21.69
CA SER A 212 -13.68 4.47 20.43
C SER A 212 -13.32 5.30 19.18
N LYS A 213 -13.20 6.63 19.35
CA LYS A 213 -12.84 7.56 18.25
C LYS A 213 -11.35 7.56 17.95
N ASN A 214 -10.53 7.24 18.94
CA ASN A 214 -9.07 7.26 18.82
C ASN A 214 -8.54 5.83 18.92
N LYS A 215 -7.64 5.49 18.02
CA LYS A 215 -6.90 4.22 18.02
C LYS A 215 -5.43 4.50 18.21
N MET A 216 -4.77 3.66 18.98
CA MET A 216 -3.33 3.75 19.20
C MET A 216 -2.64 2.48 18.70
N LEU A 217 -1.55 2.67 18.00
CA LEU A 217 -0.55 1.64 17.71
C LEU A 217 0.47 1.72 18.85
N VAL A 218 0.33 0.84 19.85
CA VAL A 218 1.05 0.93 21.11
C VAL A 218 2.55 0.86 20.91
N ASP A 219 3.01 -0.12 20.11
CA ASP A 219 4.43 -0.39 19.90
C ASP A 219 5.11 0.65 19.01
N ARG A 220 4.34 1.58 18.43
CA ARG A 220 4.82 2.65 17.55
C ARG A 220 4.55 4.06 18.10
N ASP A 221 3.86 4.15 19.22
CA ASP A 221 3.44 5.43 19.82
C ASP A 221 2.72 6.35 18.81
N CYS A 222 1.80 5.76 18.03
CA CYS A 222 1.05 6.47 17.00
C CYS A 222 -0.44 6.47 17.33
N VAL A 223 -1.07 7.63 17.27
CA VAL A 223 -2.52 7.78 17.47
C VAL A 223 -3.21 8.13 16.17
N VAL A 224 -4.36 7.52 15.92
CA VAL A 224 -5.27 7.85 14.82
C VAL A 224 -6.58 8.35 15.39
N SER A 225 -6.89 9.62 15.16
CA SER A 225 -8.14 10.25 15.55
C SER A 225 -9.08 10.37 14.35
N ILE A 226 -10.31 9.90 14.48
CA ILE A 226 -11.30 9.93 13.40
C ILE A 226 -12.59 10.57 13.91
N GLY A 227 -12.93 11.74 13.41
CA GLY A 227 -14.06 12.53 13.85
C GLY A 227 -14.76 13.32 12.75
N SER A 228 -15.80 14.06 13.13
CA SER A 228 -16.48 15.05 12.31
C SER A 228 -16.21 16.45 12.85
N MET A 229 -16.37 17.44 11.98
CA MET A 229 -16.45 18.84 12.40
C MET A 229 -17.73 19.11 13.16
#